data_4a9d19956111770fc3ba7eda800658bb
#
_entry.id   4a9d19956111770fc3ba7eda800658bb
#
_cell.length_a   1.000
_cell.length_b   1.000
_cell.length_c   1.000
_cell.angle_alpha   90.00
_cell.angle_beta   90.00
_cell.angle_gamma   90.00
#
_symmetry.space_group_name_H-M   'P 1'
#
loop_
_entity.id
_entity.type
_entity.pdbx_description
1 polymer ?
#
loop_
_entity_poly.entity_id
_entity_poly.type
_entity_poly.pdbx_seq_one_letter_code
_entity_poly.pdbx_strand_id
1 'polypeptide(L)'
;MIFRNATVWTQNGFAKQDAIFDGRVLSFSNSQIAAVSIPEMPVFSNCLILPGFCDVHVHLREPGFCYKETVASGTAAAARGGYTAICSMPNLNPVPDSKEHLNVQLDAIKKDAKIAVYPYGSLTVNEAGEAMADLDGMAADVIAFSDDGKGVQDENMMRDLMLRAKTLGKMVVAHCEDNSLLRGGYIHDGVYAKEHDHRGICSESEWGPIARDLKLAKETGCAYHVCHISTKESVALIRAAKADGVNVTCETAPHYLVLCDEDLQEDGKFKMNPPLRSTSDREALIEGILDGTIDMIATDHAPHSAEEKARGLEKSAFGIVGLETAFPILYTEFVKSGRMTLERLVDLMSNNPRRRFGITSDVGFTVWNVEKEYSIDPEEFATLGRATPFEGRRVFGENLLTVYNGSVVYSINEEE
;
A
#
# COMPACT_ATOMS: atom_id res chain seq x y z
N MET A 1 18.80 -2.71 -22.58
CA MET A 1 18.12 -4.01 -22.36
C MET A 1 17.16 -4.27 -23.49
N ILE A 2 17.03 -5.51 -23.91
CA ILE A 2 16.13 -5.91 -24.98
C ILE A 2 15.07 -6.84 -24.40
N PHE A 3 13.81 -6.56 -24.67
CA PHE A 3 12.67 -7.39 -24.29
C PHE A 3 12.05 -7.99 -25.56
N ARG A 4 12.08 -9.32 -25.68
CA ARG A 4 11.55 -10.03 -26.86
C ARG A 4 10.22 -10.69 -26.54
N ASN A 5 9.27 -10.54 -27.48
CA ASN A 5 7.92 -11.09 -27.34
C ASN A 5 7.30 -10.79 -25.97
N ALA A 6 7.54 -9.56 -25.47
CA ALA A 6 6.99 -9.11 -24.18
C ALA A 6 5.51 -8.79 -24.31
N THR A 7 4.73 -9.07 -23.26
CA THR A 7 3.38 -8.54 -23.09
C THR A 7 3.49 -7.21 -22.41
N VAL A 8 3.15 -6.12 -23.09
CA VAL A 8 3.39 -4.75 -22.63
C VAL A 8 2.08 -4.02 -22.39
N TRP A 9 1.96 -3.33 -21.27
CA TRP A 9 0.89 -2.39 -21.01
C TRP A 9 1.04 -1.15 -21.88
N THR A 10 0.00 -0.82 -22.63
CA THR A 10 -0.07 0.36 -23.51
C THR A 10 -1.33 1.16 -23.22
N GLN A 11 -1.45 2.35 -23.78
CA GLN A 11 -2.66 3.17 -23.67
C GLN A 11 -3.95 2.46 -24.18
N ASN A 12 -3.80 1.44 -25.02
CA ASN A 12 -4.90 0.67 -25.62
C ASN A 12 -5.04 -0.74 -25.00
N GLY A 13 -4.48 -0.97 -23.81
CA GLY A 13 -4.43 -2.29 -23.18
C GLY A 13 -3.14 -3.05 -23.47
N PHE A 14 -3.14 -4.37 -23.23
CA PHE A 14 -1.96 -5.21 -23.41
C PHE A 14 -1.70 -5.54 -24.89
N ALA A 15 -0.44 -5.46 -25.30
CA ALA A 15 0.02 -5.85 -26.62
C ALA A 15 1.31 -6.69 -26.54
N LYS A 16 1.44 -7.71 -27.42
CA LYS A 16 2.69 -8.47 -27.58
C LYS A 16 3.58 -7.72 -28.55
N GLN A 17 4.78 -7.37 -28.12
CA GLN A 17 5.77 -6.65 -28.93
C GLN A 17 7.17 -6.76 -28.37
N ASP A 18 8.17 -6.44 -29.18
CA ASP A 18 9.53 -6.26 -28.72
C ASP A 18 9.70 -4.85 -28.16
N ALA A 19 10.54 -4.70 -27.12
CA ALA A 19 10.88 -3.41 -26.55
C ALA A 19 12.40 -3.28 -26.31
N ILE A 20 12.90 -2.05 -26.31
CA ILE A 20 14.29 -1.73 -25.97
C ILE A 20 14.27 -0.64 -24.90
N PHE A 21 15.03 -0.84 -23.85
CA PHE A 21 15.36 0.19 -22.88
C PHE A 21 16.83 0.57 -23.07
N ASP A 22 17.07 1.83 -23.45
CA ASP A 22 18.42 2.36 -23.75
C ASP A 22 19.12 3.01 -22.53
N GLY A 23 18.50 2.93 -21.35
CA GLY A 23 18.95 3.59 -20.13
C GLY A 23 18.24 4.92 -19.87
N ARG A 24 17.29 5.32 -20.74
CA ARG A 24 16.46 6.53 -20.57
C ARG A 24 15.01 6.30 -20.94
N VAL A 25 14.78 5.69 -22.07
CA VAL A 25 13.43 5.53 -22.66
C VAL A 25 13.18 4.06 -22.99
N LEU A 26 11.99 3.59 -22.68
CA LEU A 26 11.46 2.32 -23.14
C LEU A 26 10.76 2.56 -24.49
N SER A 27 11.33 2.01 -25.56
CA SER A 27 10.83 2.14 -26.93
C SER A 27 10.23 0.82 -27.41
N PHE A 28 9.13 0.88 -28.15
CA PHE A 28 8.39 -0.28 -28.63
C PHE A 28 8.51 -0.41 -30.15
N SER A 29 8.53 -1.67 -30.65
CA SER A 29 8.56 -1.95 -32.06
C SER A 29 7.51 -2.99 -32.44
N ASN A 30 6.65 -2.65 -33.41
CA ASN A 30 5.67 -3.58 -33.99
C ASN A 30 6.29 -4.51 -35.05
N SER A 31 7.50 -4.21 -35.53
CA SER A 31 8.32 -5.16 -36.32
C SER A 31 9.29 -5.85 -35.35
N GLN A 32 9.42 -7.18 -35.43
CA GLN A 32 10.47 -7.86 -34.70
C GLN A 32 11.74 -7.03 -34.83
N ILE A 33 12.33 -6.65 -33.70
CA ILE A 33 13.64 -5.99 -33.70
C ILE A 33 14.58 -7.01 -34.30
N ALA A 34 14.63 -6.99 -35.64
CA ALA A 34 15.38 -7.92 -36.42
C ALA A 34 16.84 -7.75 -36.02
N ALA A 35 17.39 -8.77 -35.38
CA ALA A 35 18.82 -9.04 -35.28
C ALA A 35 19.75 -7.85 -34.93
N VAL A 36 19.31 -6.91 -34.08
CA VAL A 36 20.27 -6.06 -33.40
C VAL A 36 20.85 -6.89 -32.26
N SER A 37 21.84 -7.70 -32.59
CA SER A 37 22.75 -8.25 -31.61
C SER A 37 23.62 -7.09 -31.15
N ILE A 38 23.21 -6.39 -30.10
CA ILE A 38 24.11 -5.52 -29.36
C ILE A 38 24.82 -6.49 -28.39
N PRO A 39 26.10 -6.85 -28.62
CA PRO A 39 26.84 -7.64 -27.64
C PRO A 39 26.76 -6.91 -26.30
N GLU A 40 26.50 -7.62 -25.20
CA GLU A 40 26.48 -7.09 -23.82
C GLU A 40 25.16 -6.53 -23.29
N MET A 41 24.04 -6.49 -24.02
CA MET A 41 22.75 -6.10 -23.44
C MET A 41 22.00 -7.32 -22.90
N PRO A 42 21.53 -7.30 -21.61
CA PRO A 42 20.64 -8.34 -21.09
C PRO A 42 19.37 -8.47 -21.95
N VAL A 43 19.00 -9.71 -22.26
CA VAL A 43 17.80 -10.04 -23.04
C VAL A 43 16.79 -10.77 -22.18
N PHE A 44 15.60 -10.20 -22.04
CA PHE A 44 14.45 -10.82 -21.38
C PHE A 44 13.45 -11.28 -22.46
N SER A 45 12.87 -12.45 -22.29
CA SER A 45 11.91 -13.01 -23.26
C SER A 45 10.63 -13.46 -22.57
N ASN A 46 9.50 -13.29 -23.25
CA ASN A 46 8.18 -13.70 -22.76
C ASN A 46 7.82 -13.10 -21.38
N CYS A 47 8.29 -11.90 -21.10
CA CYS A 47 8.02 -11.20 -19.85
C CYS A 47 6.78 -10.30 -19.96
N LEU A 48 6.28 -9.89 -18.81
CA LEU A 48 5.22 -8.91 -18.67
C LEU A 48 5.83 -7.57 -18.28
N ILE A 49 5.56 -6.50 -19.05
CA ILE A 49 6.00 -5.13 -18.74
C ILE A 49 4.80 -4.31 -18.31
N LEU A 50 4.84 -3.80 -17.09
CA LEU A 50 3.79 -3.01 -16.45
C LEU A 50 4.27 -1.60 -16.12
N PRO A 51 3.37 -0.61 -15.99
CA PRO A 51 3.73 0.66 -15.36
C PRO A 51 4.19 0.38 -13.92
N GLY A 52 5.15 1.16 -13.42
CA GLY A 52 5.57 1.07 -12.03
C GLY A 52 4.39 1.27 -11.08
N PHE A 53 4.31 0.43 -10.06
CA PHE A 53 3.23 0.49 -9.08
C PHE A 53 3.34 1.72 -8.16
N CYS A 54 2.24 2.08 -7.54
CA CYS A 54 2.14 3.19 -6.59
C CYS A 54 1.40 2.70 -5.35
N ASP A 55 2.07 2.71 -4.20
CA ASP A 55 1.49 2.35 -2.92
C ASP A 55 1.23 3.60 -2.08
N VAL A 56 -0.01 3.79 -1.67
CA VAL A 56 -0.40 5.00 -0.93
C VAL A 56 -0.39 4.82 0.59
N HIS A 57 0.05 3.64 1.08
CA HIS A 57 0.06 3.33 2.51
C HIS A 57 1.27 2.47 2.91
N VAL A 58 2.35 3.14 3.33
CA VAL A 58 3.62 2.48 3.69
C VAL A 58 4.23 3.13 4.93
N HIS A 59 4.81 2.33 5.83
CA HIS A 59 5.51 2.78 7.02
C HIS A 59 7.02 2.61 6.87
N LEU A 60 7.74 3.68 6.55
CA LEU A 60 9.21 3.66 6.41
C LEU A 60 9.97 3.72 7.73
N ARG A 61 9.28 4.01 8.85
CA ARG A 61 9.84 4.00 10.21
C ARG A 61 10.99 4.99 10.46
N GLU A 62 11.50 5.67 9.46
CA GLU A 62 12.56 6.69 9.57
C GLU A 62 11.94 8.09 9.32
N PRO A 63 12.19 9.03 10.23
CA PRO A 63 13.06 9.01 11.42
C PRO A 63 12.47 8.30 12.64
N GLY A 64 13.34 7.94 13.57
CA GLY A 64 13.02 7.52 14.94
C GLY A 64 12.96 6.02 15.19
N PHE A 65 12.63 5.20 14.19
CA PHE A 65 12.48 3.75 14.34
C PHE A 65 13.29 2.97 13.29
N CYS A 66 14.48 3.46 12.94
CA CYS A 66 15.33 2.89 11.89
C CYS A 66 15.75 1.43 12.12
N TYR A 67 15.59 0.91 13.34
CA TYR A 67 15.83 -0.50 13.65
C TYR A 67 14.72 -1.42 13.11
N LYS A 68 13.57 -0.87 12.70
CA LYS A 68 12.45 -1.61 12.08
C LYS A 68 12.50 -1.52 10.56
N GLU A 69 12.81 -0.32 10.05
CA GLU A 69 12.92 -0.01 8.63
C GLU A 69 13.62 1.33 8.45
N THR A 70 14.25 1.52 7.28
CA THR A 70 14.83 2.81 6.86
C THR A 70 14.24 3.23 5.52
N VAL A 71 14.42 4.49 5.15
CA VAL A 71 14.06 4.96 3.80
C VAL A 71 14.81 4.14 2.74
N ALA A 72 16.10 3.82 2.97
CA ALA A 72 16.90 3.03 2.04
C ALA A 72 16.35 1.63 1.84
N SER A 73 16.12 0.87 2.93
CA SER A 73 15.65 -0.53 2.86
C SER A 73 14.19 -0.62 2.39
N GLY A 74 13.30 0.24 2.90
CA GLY A 74 11.89 0.25 2.49
C GLY A 74 11.70 0.64 1.02
N THR A 75 12.50 1.60 0.49
CA THR A 75 12.44 1.92 -0.95
C THR A 75 13.12 0.88 -1.82
N ALA A 76 14.10 0.12 -1.29
CA ALA A 76 14.64 -1.06 -1.98
C ALA A 76 13.60 -2.19 -2.06
N ALA A 77 12.89 -2.47 -0.97
CA ALA A 77 11.79 -3.42 -0.94
C ALA A 77 10.65 -3.02 -1.90
N ALA A 78 10.29 -1.73 -1.92
CA ALA A 78 9.33 -1.21 -2.87
C ALA A 78 9.78 -1.41 -4.33
N ALA A 79 11.03 -1.10 -4.65
CA ALA A 79 11.59 -1.33 -5.98
C ALA A 79 11.55 -2.81 -6.37
N ARG A 80 11.92 -3.72 -5.44
CA ARG A 80 11.82 -5.18 -5.64
C ARG A 80 10.37 -5.63 -5.80
N GLY A 81 9.41 -4.98 -5.13
CA GLY A 81 7.97 -5.19 -5.30
C GLY A 81 7.37 -4.59 -6.58
N GLY A 82 8.18 -3.93 -7.44
CA GLY A 82 7.74 -3.30 -8.69
C GLY A 82 7.16 -1.89 -8.52
N TYR A 83 7.30 -1.30 -7.34
CA TYR A 83 6.84 0.07 -7.07
C TYR A 83 7.86 1.11 -7.51
N THR A 84 7.35 2.22 -8.03
CA THR A 84 8.13 3.40 -8.41
C THR A 84 7.70 4.66 -7.66
N ALA A 85 6.62 4.56 -6.90
CA ALA A 85 6.15 5.60 -5.98
C ALA A 85 5.50 4.98 -4.75
N ILE A 86 5.76 5.57 -3.59
CA ILE A 86 5.12 5.21 -2.32
C ILE A 86 4.73 6.46 -1.55
N CYS A 87 3.66 6.39 -0.74
CA CYS A 87 3.32 7.43 0.22
C CYS A 87 3.61 6.93 1.64
N SER A 88 4.40 7.69 2.41
CA SER A 88 4.86 7.26 3.74
C SER A 88 4.05 7.88 4.86
N MET A 89 3.51 7.05 5.74
CA MET A 89 2.68 7.42 6.89
C MET A 89 3.45 8.21 7.94
N PRO A 90 2.77 9.08 8.73
CA PRO A 90 3.39 10.06 9.62
C PRO A 90 3.78 9.53 11.00
N ASN A 91 3.49 8.27 11.34
CA ASN A 91 3.75 7.69 12.67
C ASN A 91 5.25 7.45 12.94
N LEU A 92 5.98 8.54 13.02
CA LEU A 92 7.44 8.64 13.13
C LEU A 92 7.86 9.32 14.45
N ASN A 93 9.17 9.49 14.67
CA ASN A 93 9.69 10.25 15.79
C ASN A 93 10.91 11.09 15.35
N PRO A 94 10.78 12.44 15.23
CA PRO A 94 9.55 13.18 15.54
C PRO A 94 8.42 12.91 14.56
N VAL A 95 7.15 13.03 15.03
CA VAL A 95 5.96 13.05 14.18
C VAL A 95 6.03 14.29 13.28
N PRO A 96 5.79 14.20 11.95
CA PRO A 96 5.76 15.35 11.05
C PRO A 96 4.48 16.19 11.25
N ASP A 97 4.39 16.86 12.40
CA ASP A 97 3.29 17.74 12.83
C ASP A 97 3.59 19.23 12.67
N SER A 98 4.77 19.53 12.22
CA SER A 98 5.28 20.87 11.89
C SER A 98 6.25 20.81 10.72
N LYS A 99 6.50 21.98 10.10
CA LYS A 99 7.49 22.06 9.03
C LYS A 99 8.89 21.62 9.47
N GLU A 100 9.26 21.94 10.71
CA GLU A 100 10.56 21.56 11.29
C GLU A 100 10.67 20.03 11.39
N HIS A 101 9.70 19.35 11.96
CA HIS A 101 9.69 17.90 12.10
C HIS A 101 9.61 17.19 10.72
N LEU A 102 8.77 17.69 9.81
CA LEU A 102 8.67 17.16 8.44
C LEU A 102 10.00 17.25 7.70
N ASN A 103 10.79 18.31 7.89
CA ASN A 103 12.08 18.44 7.23
C ASN A 103 13.05 17.32 7.59
N VAL A 104 12.98 16.76 8.81
CA VAL A 104 13.81 15.60 9.21
C VAL A 104 13.52 14.40 8.31
N GLN A 105 12.24 14.13 8.04
CA GLN A 105 11.83 13.05 7.14
C GLN A 105 12.22 13.36 5.67
N LEU A 106 12.00 14.58 5.22
CA LEU A 106 12.35 15.01 3.86
C LEU A 106 13.85 14.89 3.57
N ASP A 107 14.71 15.21 4.55
CA ASP A 107 16.15 15.07 4.42
C ASP A 107 16.57 13.60 4.29
N ALA A 108 15.96 12.69 5.06
CA ALA A 108 16.18 11.25 4.91
C ALA A 108 15.71 10.73 3.53
N ILE A 109 14.51 11.14 3.09
CA ILE A 109 13.98 10.79 1.76
C ILE A 109 14.93 11.26 0.66
N LYS A 110 15.35 12.52 0.70
CA LYS A 110 16.23 13.11 -0.31
C LYS A 110 17.57 12.39 -0.40
N LYS A 111 18.07 11.90 0.72
CA LYS A 111 19.39 11.25 0.82
C LYS A 111 19.35 9.80 0.35
N ASP A 112 18.35 9.02 0.75
CA ASP A 112 18.42 7.57 0.74
C ASP A 112 17.33 6.89 -0.13
N ALA A 113 16.30 7.63 -0.62
CA ALA A 113 15.24 7.05 -1.40
C ALA A 113 15.67 6.60 -2.81
N LYS A 114 15.35 5.35 -3.17
CA LYS A 114 15.61 4.77 -4.50
C LYS A 114 14.51 5.07 -5.51
N ILE A 115 13.30 5.33 -5.03
CA ILE A 115 12.10 5.65 -5.82
C ILE A 115 11.42 6.89 -5.25
N ALA A 116 10.35 7.36 -5.89
CA ALA A 116 9.57 8.49 -5.37
C ALA A 116 8.92 8.15 -4.01
N VAL A 117 9.13 9.02 -3.03
CA VAL A 117 8.49 8.94 -1.70
C VAL A 117 7.74 10.24 -1.43
N TYR A 118 6.47 10.14 -1.13
CA TYR A 118 5.58 11.25 -0.81
C TYR A 118 5.12 11.13 0.65
N PRO A 119 5.62 12.00 1.56
CA PRO A 119 5.23 11.92 2.96
C PRO A 119 3.81 12.45 3.20
N TYR A 120 3.14 11.89 4.20
CA TYR A 120 2.00 12.50 4.85
C TYR A 120 2.47 13.42 5.97
N GLY A 121 1.77 14.55 6.18
CA GLY A 121 1.83 15.30 7.42
C GLY A 121 0.81 14.76 8.42
N SER A 122 1.06 14.87 9.73
CA SER A 122 0.04 14.52 10.70
C SER A 122 -1.11 15.53 10.72
N LEU A 123 -2.30 15.08 11.06
CA LEU A 123 -3.47 15.92 11.26
C LEU A 123 -3.39 16.68 12.60
N THR A 124 -2.92 15.98 13.64
CA THR A 124 -2.85 16.53 15.00
C THR A 124 -1.42 16.48 15.54
N VAL A 125 -1.14 17.35 16.50
CA VAL A 125 0.16 17.40 17.18
C VAL A 125 0.45 16.05 17.83
N ASN A 126 1.60 15.46 17.53
CA ASN A 126 2.01 14.13 17.98
C ASN A 126 0.99 13.00 17.68
N GLU A 127 0.08 13.21 16.70
CA GLU A 127 -1.04 12.30 16.43
C GLU A 127 -1.88 12.00 17.69
N ALA A 128 -2.01 12.99 18.58
CA ALA A 128 -2.68 12.81 19.86
C ALA A 128 -4.20 13.08 19.81
N GLY A 129 -4.72 13.64 18.71
CA GLY A 129 -6.12 13.98 18.56
C GLY A 129 -6.59 15.21 19.36
N GLU A 130 -5.66 15.93 20.04
CA GLU A 130 -5.99 17.00 20.99
C GLU A 130 -5.87 18.41 20.38
N ALA A 131 -4.93 18.61 19.48
CA ALA A 131 -4.66 19.91 18.84
C ALA A 131 -4.29 19.71 17.37
N MET A 132 -4.77 20.61 16.49
CA MET A 132 -4.42 20.62 15.06
C MET A 132 -2.92 20.86 14.90
N ALA A 133 -2.28 20.09 14.03
CA ALA A 133 -0.88 20.26 13.61
C ALA A 133 -0.70 21.53 12.75
N ASP A 134 0.53 21.89 12.43
CA ASP A 134 0.83 23.00 11.50
C ASP A 134 0.59 22.58 10.04
N LEU A 135 -0.70 22.37 9.70
CA LEU A 135 -1.09 21.96 8.34
C LEU A 135 -0.64 22.96 7.28
N ASP A 136 -0.67 24.26 7.61
CA ASP A 136 -0.30 25.34 6.70
C ASP A 136 1.19 25.29 6.34
N GLY A 137 2.04 25.14 7.34
CA GLY A 137 3.48 25.07 7.15
C GLY A 137 3.94 23.83 6.38
N MET A 138 3.16 22.76 6.44
CA MET A 138 3.49 21.47 5.78
C MET A 138 2.86 21.30 4.40
N ALA A 139 1.77 22.00 4.08
CA ALA A 139 0.91 21.71 2.93
C ALA A 139 1.64 21.64 1.58
N ALA A 140 2.71 22.42 1.38
CA ALA A 140 3.46 22.43 0.13
C ALA A 140 4.28 21.15 -0.11
N ASP A 141 4.65 20.44 0.95
CA ASP A 141 5.65 19.36 0.93
C ASP A 141 5.06 17.98 1.25
N VAL A 142 3.78 17.91 1.62
CA VAL A 142 3.09 16.64 1.92
C VAL A 142 2.09 16.31 0.82
N ILE A 143 1.84 15.01 0.62
CA ILE A 143 0.85 14.54 -0.35
C ILE A 143 -0.57 14.76 0.17
N ALA A 144 -0.81 14.49 1.45
CA ALA A 144 -2.06 14.65 2.17
C ALA A 144 -1.77 14.65 3.69
N PHE A 145 -2.81 14.62 4.53
CA PHE A 145 -2.69 14.58 5.98
C PHE A 145 -3.35 13.33 6.57
N SER A 146 -2.71 12.75 7.58
CA SER A 146 -3.16 11.53 8.26
C SER A 146 -2.70 11.50 9.72
N ASP A 147 -3.49 10.89 10.61
CA ASP A 147 -3.06 10.41 11.93
C ASP A 147 -3.14 8.88 11.94
N ASP A 148 -2.44 8.26 10.98
CA ASP A 148 -2.50 6.81 10.79
C ASP A 148 -2.01 6.03 12.01
N GLY A 149 -2.71 4.93 12.30
CA GLY A 149 -2.49 4.06 13.44
C GLY A 149 -3.13 4.55 14.76
N LYS A 150 -3.76 5.74 14.78
CA LYS A 150 -4.46 6.26 15.97
C LYS A 150 -5.88 6.74 15.67
N GLY A 151 -6.06 7.40 14.52
CA GLY A 151 -7.34 8.00 14.12
C GLY A 151 -7.75 9.21 14.98
N VAL A 152 -8.57 10.08 14.41
CA VAL A 152 -9.13 11.25 15.13
C VAL A 152 -10.45 10.86 15.76
N GLN A 153 -10.52 10.88 17.10
CA GLN A 153 -11.68 10.40 17.86
C GLN A 153 -12.80 11.46 17.97
N ASP A 154 -12.44 12.73 18.13
CA ASP A 154 -13.40 13.82 18.29
C ASP A 154 -13.98 14.29 16.94
N GLU A 155 -15.31 14.30 16.84
CA GLU A 155 -16.03 14.68 15.61
C GLU A 155 -15.79 16.14 15.21
N ASN A 156 -15.73 17.07 16.20
CA ASN A 156 -15.52 18.49 15.90
C ASN A 156 -14.08 18.73 15.43
N MET A 157 -13.09 18.08 16.07
CA MET A 157 -11.71 18.11 15.61
C MET A 157 -11.60 17.60 14.17
N MET A 158 -12.20 16.45 13.83
CA MET A 158 -12.18 15.92 12.46
C MET A 158 -12.84 16.90 11.47
N ARG A 159 -13.96 17.53 11.83
CA ARG A 159 -14.63 18.56 11.01
C ARG A 159 -13.70 19.75 10.72
N ASP A 160 -13.04 20.27 11.74
CA ASP A 160 -12.14 21.41 11.62
C ASP A 160 -10.91 21.07 10.77
N LEU A 161 -10.34 19.87 10.96
CA LEU A 161 -9.24 19.32 10.15
C LEU A 161 -9.64 19.20 8.67
N MET A 162 -10.83 18.65 8.39
CA MET A 162 -11.35 18.53 7.02
C MET A 162 -11.54 19.90 6.36
N LEU A 163 -12.10 20.88 7.10
CA LEU A 163 -12.26 22.25 6.59
C LEU A 163 -10.91 22.89 6.28
N ARG A 164 -9.92 22.71 7.17
CA ARG A 164 -8.57 23.23 6.94
C ARG A 164 -7.88 22.56 5.78
N ALA A 165 -7.85 21.23 5.74
CA ALA A 165 -7.27 20.47 4.64
C ALA A 165 -7.86 20.89 3.27
N LYS A 166 -9.19 21.00 3.19
CA LYS A 166 -9.87 21.49 1.98
C LYS A 166 -9.37 22.87 1.54
N THR A 167 -9.24 23.81 2.49
CA THR A 167 -8.76 25.17 2.19
C THR A 167 -7.35 25.16 1.62
N LEU A 168 -6.52 24.21 2.03
CA LEU A 168 -5.17 24.00 1.55
C LEU A 168 -5.10 23.15 0.26
N GLY A 169 -6.25 22.74 -0.29
CA GLY A 169 -6.31 21.86 -1.46
C GLY A 169 -5.80 20.45 -1.17
N LYS A 170 -5.84 20.01 0.08
CA LYS A 170 -5.36 18.70 0.53
C LYS A 170 -6.51 17.77 0.92
N MET A 171 -6.20 16.49 0.94
CA MET A 171 -7.10 15.41 1.33
C MET A 171 -6.80 14.97 2.77
N VAL A 172 -7.82 14.53 3.48
CA VAL A 172 -7.68 13.77 4.73
C VAL A 172 -7.65 12.28 4.38
N VAL A 173 -6.65 11.59 4.88
CA VAL A 173 -6.42 10.14 4.72
C VAL A 173 -6.51 9.52 6.10
N ALA A 174 -7.48 8.63 6.33
CA ALA A 174 -7.86 8.28 7.69
C ALA A 174 -7.76 6.77 7.96
N HIS A 175 -6.97 6.45 8.99
CA HIS A 175 -7.11 5.21 9.74
C HIS A 175 -8.37 5.34 10.61
N CYS A 176 -9.38 4.51 10.30
CA CYS A 176 -10.68 4.59 10.96
C CYS A 176 -10.76 3.55 12.08
N GLU A 177 -10.59 4.00 13.31
CA GLU A 177 -10.67 3.15 14.49
C GLU A 177 -11.28 3.90 15.68
N ASP A 178 -12.34 3.35 16.28
CA ASP A 178 -12.89 3.83 17.53
C ASP A 178 -12.17 3.14 18.71
N ASN A 179 -11.28 3.87 19.36
CA ASN A 179 -10.46 3.37 20.44
C ASN A 179 -11.27 2.89 21.65
N SER A 180 -12.49 3.41 21.85
CA SER A 180 -13.38 3.02 22.95
C SER A 180 -13.92 1.60 22.81
N LEU A 181 -13.96 1.10 21.55
CA LEU A 181 -14.48 -0.22 21.21
C LEU A 181 -13.41 -1.31 21.19
N LEU A 182 -12.13 -0.98 21.29
CA LEU A 182 -11.03 -1.95 21.20
C LEU A 182 -10.98 -2.91 22.41
N ARG A 183 -11.27 -2.42 23.62
CA ARG A 183 -11.33 -3.22 24.86
C ARG A 183 -10.12 -4.13 25.10
N GLY A 184 -8.95 -3.71 24.63
CA GLY A 184 -7.71 -4.49 24.69
C GLY A 184 -7.68 -5.68 23.72
N GLY A 185 -8.53 -5.68 22.70
CA GLY A 185 -8.51 -6.64 21.59
C GLY A 185 -7.26 -6.51 20.73
N TYR A 186 -6.92 -7.58 20.04
CA TYR A 186 -5.71 -7.64 19.21
C TYR A 186 -5.86 -8.50 17.94
N ILE A 187 -7.00 -9.17 17.79
CA ILE A 187 -7.46 -9.85 16.56
C ILE A 187 -8.94 -9.56 16.36
N HIS A 188 -9.55 -10.05 15.29
CA HIS A 188 -11.00 -9.91 15.06
C HIS A 188 -11.84 -10.61 16.15
N ASP A 189 -12.96 -9.99 16.56
CA ASP A 189 -13.99 -10.62 17.40
C ASP A 189 -14.82 -11.61 16.58
N GLY A 190 -14.15 -12.63 16.05
CA GLY A 190 -14.71 -13.64 15.18
C GLY A 190 -14.68 -15.04 15.75
N VAL A 191 -14.64 -16.01 14.84
CA VAL A 191 -14.65 -17.44 15.20
C VAL A 191 -13.39 -17.81 15.97
N TYR A 192 -12.22 -17.49 15.41
CA TYR A 192 -10.93 -17.85 16.01
C TYR A 192 -10.78 -17.29 17.43
N ALA A 193 -11.12 -16.01 17.64
CA ALA A 193 -11.02 -15.39 18.94
C ALA A 193 -11.87 -16.11 20.01
N LYS A 194 -13.08 -16.55 19.64
CA LYS A 194 -13.99 -17.27 20.54
C LYS A 194 -13.54 -18.68 20.84
N GLU A 195 -13.01 -19.39 19.84
CA GLU A 195 -12.56 -20.78 19.98
C GLU A 195 -11.26 -20.90 20.79
N HIS A 196 -10.40 -19.85 20.74
CA HIS A 196 -9.09 -19.83 21.38
C HIS A 196 -8.99 -18.90 22.60
N ASP A 197 -10.13 -18.34 23.07
CA ASP A 197 -10.21 -17.45 24.24
C ASP A 197 -9.36 -16.16 24.11
N HIS A 198 -9.33 -15.57 22.90
CA HIS A 198 -8.66 -14.32 22.64
C HIS A 198 -9.60 -13.10 22.75
N ARG A 199 -9.03 -11.92 23.04
CA ARG A 199 -9.77 -10.66 23.01
C ARG A 199 -9.89 -10.14 21.59
N GLY A 200 -11.13 -9.95 21.13
CA GLY A 200 -11.45 -9.50 19.79
C GLY A 200 -11.63 -7.99 19.67
N ILE A 201 -11.40 -7.49 18.47
CA ILE A 201 -11.73 -6.14 18.00
C ILE A 201 -12.99 -6.25 17.13
N CYS A 202 -14.08 -5.62 17.55
CA CYS A 202 -15.33 -5.67 16.79
C CYS A 202 -15.24 -4.90 15.46
N SER A 203 -16.08 -5.27 14.49
CA SER A 203 -16.12 -4.58 13.19
C SER A 203 -16.59 -3.14 13.30
N GLU A 204 -17.42 -2.82 14.31
CA GLU A 204 -17.93 -1.47 14.55
C GLU A 204 -16.81 -0.46 14.86
N SER A 205 -15.70 -0.91 15.44
CA SER A 205 -14.53 -0.04 15.68
C SER A 205 -13.99 0.58 14.39
N GLU A 206 -14.16 -0.06 13.22
CA GLU A 206 -13.76 0.45 11.91
C GLU A 206 -14.90 1.21 11.22
N TRP A 207 -16.07 0.56 11.01
CA TRP A 207 -17.11 1.17 10.22
C TRP A 207 -17.84 2.33 10.92
N GLY A 208 -17.82 2.40 12.25
CA GLY A 208 -18.41 3.51 13.02
C GLY A 208 -17.77 4.87 12.68
N PRO A 209 -16.44 5.03 12.84
CA PRO A 209 -15.72 6.23 12.40
C PRO A 209 -15.89 6.51 10.91
N ILE A 210 -15.89 5.49 10.04
CA ILE A 210 -16.15 5.67 8.60
C ILE A 210 -17.52 6.32 8.38
N ALA A 211 -18.57 5.83 9.04
CA ALA A 211 -19.91 6.39 8.90
C ALA A 211 -19.98 7.84 9.36
N ARG A 212 -19.27 8.22 10.45
CA ARG A 212 -19.14 9.60 10.95
C ARG A 212 -18.43 10.47 9.90
N ASP A 213 -17.27 10.03 9.44
CA ASP A 213 -16.38 10.83 8.60
C ASP A 213 -16.93 11.02 7.18
N LEU A 214 -17.66 10.05 6.64
CA LEU A 214 -18.38 10.21 5.38
C LEU A 214 -19.44 11.32 5.43
N LYS A 215 -20.15 11.48 6.56
CA LYS A 215 -21.07 12.61 6.77
C LYS A 215 -20.31 13.93 6.81
N LEU A 216 -19.18 13.98 7.54
CA LEU A 216 -18.33 15.17 7.60
C LEU A 216 -17.71 15.50 6.24
N ALA A 217 -17.26 14.52 5.48
CA ALA A 217 -16.74 14.73 4.13
C ALA A 217 -17.80 15.32 3.19
N LYS A 218 -19.06 14.85 3.30
CA LYS A 218 -20.19 15.43 2.57
C LYS A 218 -20.49 16.85 3.00
N GLU A 219 -20.54 17.11 4.31
CA GLU A 219 -20.80 18.41 4.92
C GLU A 219 -19.74 19.45 4.53
N THR A 220 -18.47 19.11 4.70
CA THR A 220 -17.35 20.01 4.45
C THR A 220 -16.99 20.11 2.97
N GLY A 221 -17.28 19.07 2.19
CA GLY A 221 -16.82 18.91 0.81
C GLY A 221 -15.31 18.68 0.71
N CYS A 222 -14.65 18.23 1.79
CA CYS A 222 -13.26 17.82 1.79
C CYS A 222 -13.09 16.53 0.99
N ALA A 223 -12.00 16.41 0.23
CA ALA A 223 -11.58 15.14 -0.32
C ALA A 223 -11.15 14.21 0.82
N TYR A 224 -11.69 13.00 0.84
CA TYR A 224 -11.48 12.03 1.92
C TYR A 224 -11.04 10.67 1.35
N HIS A 225 -10.09 10.03 2.02
CA HIS A 225 -9.63 8.69 1.67
C HIS A 225 -9.63 7.80 2.91
N VAL A 226 -10.25 6.62 2.79
CA VAL A 226 -10.35 5.65 3.87
C VAL A 226 -9.26 4.60 3.69
N CYS A 227 -8.34 4.51 4.65
CA CYS A 227 -7.25 3.54 4.65
C CYS A 227 -7.76 2.11 4.85
N HIS A 228 -7.04 1.15 4.28
CA HIS A 228 -7.03 -0.29 4.57
C HIS A 228 -8.35 -0.88 5.11
N ILE A 229 -9.50 -0.60 4.46
CA ILE A 229 -10.79 -1.13 4.92
C ILE A 229 -10.79 -2.66 4.95
N SER A 230 -11.39 -3.23 5.99
CA SER A 230 -11.40 -4.66 6.25
C SER A 230 -12.80 -5.26 6.44
N THR A 231 -13.86 -4.44 6.58
CA THR A 231 -15.21 -4.90 6.90
C THR A 231 -16.20 -4.70 5.76
N LYS A 232 -17.19 -5.58 5.65
CA LYS A 232 -18.29 -5.49 4.65
C LYS A 232 -19.16 -4.26 4.84
N GLU A 233 -19.32 -3.81 6.11
CA GLU A 233 -20.06 -2.61 6.44
C GLU A 233 -19.35 -1.37 5.88
N SER A 234 -18.01 -1.31 5.97
CA SER A 234 -17.20 -0.25 5.36
C SER A 234 -17.39 -0.18 3.85
N VAL A 235 -17.38 -1.32 3.17
CA VAL A 235 -17.66 -1.39 1.72
C VAL A 235 -19.04 -0.84 1.41
N ALA A 236 -20.07 -1.25 2.16
CA ALA A 236 -21.45 -0.80 1.94
C ALA A 236 -21.62 0.71 2.17
N LEU A 237 -21.01 1.26 3.24
CA LEU A 237 -21.04 2.69 3.56
C LEU A 237 -20.36 3.53 2.49
N ILE A 238 -19.17 3.12 2.03
CA ILE A 238 -18.42 3.84 1.01
C ILE A 238 -19.14 3.78 -0.34
N ARG A 239 -19.69 2.61 -0.71
CA ARG A 239 -20.52 2.47 -1.93
C ARG A 239 -21.69 3.45 -1.93
N ALA A 240 -22.41 3.53 -0.82
CA ALA A 240 -23.53 4.47 -0.65
C ALA A 240 -23.07 5.93 -0.71
N ALA A 241 -21.97 6.28 -0.05
CA ALA A 241 -21.42 7.64 -0.05
C ALA A 241 -20.97 8.08 -1.46
N LYS A 242 -20.34 7.19 -2.24
CA LYS A 242 -19.98 7.45 -3.63
C LYS A 242 -21.20 7.68 -4.51
N ALA A 243 -22.25 6.85 -4.37
CA ALA A 243 -23.51 7.03 -5.08
C ALA A 243 -24.20 8.36 -4.73
N ASP A 244 -23.99 8.88 -3.51
CA ASP A 244 -24.50 10.16 -3.01
C ASP A 244 -23.57 11.35 -3.36
N GLY A 245 -22.53 11.13 -4.15
CA GLY A 245 -21.64 12.16 -4.67
C GLY A 245 -20.58 12.68 -3.69
N VAL A 246 -20.32 11.96 -2.60
CA VAL A 246 -19.23 12.31 -1.68
C VAL A 246 -17.88 12.09 -2.37
N ASN A 247 -16.96 13.06 -2.24
CA ASN A 247 -15.61 12.96 -2.78
C ASN A 247 -14.74 12.02 -1.92
N VAL A 248 -15.08 10.74 -1.95
CA VAL A 248 -14.39 9.69 -1.19
C VAL A 248 -13.78 8.64 -2.08
N THR A 249 -12.63 8.13 -1.65
CA THR A 249 -11.99 6.90 -2.14
C THR A 249 -11.57 6.03 -0.97
N CYS A 250 -11.27 4.76 -1.24
CA CYS A 250 -10.73 3.86 -0.22
C CYS A 250 -9.74 2.87 -0.83
N GLU A 251 -8.98 2.26 0.05
CA GLU A 251 -8.07 1.17 -0.25
C GLU A 251 -8.37 -0.04 0.64
N THR A 252 -7.94 -1.20 0.18
CA THR A 252 -7.80 -2.42 0.99
C THR A 252 -6.43 -3.03 0.75
N ALA A 253 -6.05 -4.05 1.52
CA ALA A 253 -4.73 -4.64 1.40
C ALA A 253 -4.78 -6.09 0.89
N PRO A 254 -3.69 -6.61 0.30
CA PRO A 254 -3.64 -7.98 -0.22
C PRO A 254 -4.02 -9.04 0.81
N HIS A 255 -3.62 -8.85 2.07
CA HIS A 255 -3.92 -9.81 3.13
C HIS A 255 -5.41 -9.88 3.48
N TYR A 256 -6.17 -8.77 3.40
CA TYR A 256 -7.64 -8.80 3.61
C TYR A 256 -8.40 -9.43 2.44
N LEU A 257 -7.81 -9.45 1.24
CA LEU A 257 -8.42 -10.07 0.05
C LEU A 257 -8.20 -11.59 -0.01
N VAL A 258 -7.20 -12.11 0.71
CA VAL A 258 -6.72 -13.49 0.55
C VAL A 258 -6.89 -14.31 1.83
N LEU A 259 -6.82 -13.67 2.99
CA LEU A 259 -6.93 -14.31 4.30
C LEU A 259 -8.18 -13.84 5.05
N CYS A 260 -8.60 -14.64 6.03
CA CYS A 260 -9.66 -14.31 6.98
C CYS A 260 -9.26 -14.76 8.40
N ASP A 261 -10.12 -14.55 9.38
CA ASP A 261 -9.86 -14.91 10.77
C ASP A 261 -9.69 -16.43 11.00
N GLU A 262 -10.24 -17.26 10.12
CA GLU A 262 -10.06 -18.71 10.16
C GLU A 262 -8.64 -19.17 9.77
N ASP A 263 -7.84 -18.28 9.10
CA ASP A 263 -6.45 -18.54 8.73
C ASP A 263 -5.46 -18.17 9.84
N LEU A 264 -5.92 -17.57 10.95
CA LEU A 264 -5.07 -17.15 12.05
C LEU A 264 -4.30 -18.33 12.68
N GLN A 265 -3.11 -18.03 13.18
CA GLN A 265 -2.25 -18.93 13.93
C GLN A 265 -1.69 -18.19 15.15
N GLU A 266 -1.20 -18.94 16.14
CA GLU A 266 -0.57 -18.40 17.37
C GLU A 266 0.81 -17.78 17.10
N ASP A 267 0.90 -16.96 16.07
CA ASP A 267 2.14 -16.33 15.61
C ASP A 267 1.91 -14.84 15.31
N GLY A 268 2.84 -14.00 15.74
CA GLY A 268 2.79 -12.55 15.52
C GLY A 268 2.72 -12.13 14.05
N LYS A 269 3.12 -12.97 13.09
CA LYS A 269 3.00 -12.69 11.65
C LYS A 269 1.54 -12.59 11.16
N PHE A 270 0.57 -13.03 11.97
CA PHE A 270 -0.87 -12.87 11.71
C PHE A 270 -1.48 -11.66 12.43
N LYS A 271 -0.68 -10.86 13.13
CA LYS A 271 -1.16 -9.66 13.83
C LYS A 271 -0.91 -8.40 13.04
N MET A 272 -1.99 -7.79 12.54
CA MET A 272 -2.05 -6.49 11.88
C MET A 272 -3.29 -5.72 12.36
N ASN A 273 -3.37 -4.43 12.07
CA ASN A 273 -4.52 -3.59 12.40
C ASN A 273 -4.89 -2.69 11.21
N PRO A 274 -6.11 -2.82 10.67
CA PRO A 274 -7.23 -3.69 11.09
C PRO A 274 -6.86 -5.18 11.12
N PRO A 275 -7.54 -5.99 11.96
CA PRO A 275 -7.30 -7.43 11.98
C PRO A 275 -7.92 -8.14 10.76
N LEU A 276 -7.44 -9.34 10.44
CA LEU A 276 -8.11 -10.23 9.49
C LEU A 276 -9.54 -10.49 9.96
N ARG A 277 -10.52 -10.17 9.13
CA ARG A 277 -11.95 -10.30 9.44
C ARG A 277 -12.51 -11.65 8.97
N SER A 278 -13.83 -11.80 9.04
CA SER A 278 -14.52 -13.01 8.64
C SER A 278 -14.44 -13.28 7.12
N THR A 279 -14.72 -14.50 6.71
CA THR A 279 -14.88 -14.88 5.30
C THR A 279 -15.89 -13.98 4.58
N SER A 280 -17.01 -13.59 5.24
CA SER A 280 -18.00 -12.71 4.63
C SER A 280 -17.49 -11.27 4.41
N ASP A 281 -16.59 -10.80 5.25
CA ASP A 281 -15.92 -9.50 5.06
C ASP A 281 -14.96 -9.57 3.87
N ARG A 282 -14.13 -10.61 3.82
CA ARG A 282 -13.23 -10.86 2.68
C ARG A 282 -13.97 -10.89 1.34
N GLU A 283 -15.07 -11.63 1.25
CA GLU A 283 -15.86 -11.71 0.00
C GLU A 283 -16.44 -10.35 -0.39
N ALA A 284 -16.89 -9.53 0.56
CA ALA A 284 -17.37 -8.18 0.29
C ALA A 284 -16.24 -7.24 -0.21
N LEU A 285 -15.02 -7.37 0.32
CA LEU A 285 -13.85 -6.64 -0.19
C LEU A 285 -13.51 -7.06 -1.62
N ILE A 286 -13.56 -8.36 -1.91
CA ILE A 286 -13.34 -8.88 -3.27
C ILE A 286 -14.39 -8.33 -4.22
N GLU A 287 -15.67 -8.34 -3.85
CA GLU A 287 -16.72 -7.72 -4.65
C GLU A 287 -16.42 -6.23 -4.87
N GLY A 288 -15.99 -5.52 -3.81
CA GLY A 288 -15.64 -4.09 -3.87
C GLY A 288 -14.49 -3.75 -4.82
N ILE A 289 -13.45 -4.58 -4.92
CA ILE A 289 -12.38 -4.37 -5.91
C ILE A 289 -12.83 -4.69 -7.33
N LEU A 290 -13.83 -5.55 -7.51
CA LEU A 290 -14.33 -5.93 -8.84
C LEU A 290 -15.35 -4.91 -9.37
N ASP A 291 -16.26 -4.42 -8.53
CA ASP A 291 -17.31 -3.47 -8.92
C ASP A 291 -16.84 -1.99 -8.93
N GLY A 292 -15.66 -1.71 -8.43
CA GLY A 292 -15.09 -0.35 -8.38
C GLY A 292 -15.45 0.46 -7.14
N THR A 293 -16.09 -0.12 -6.15
CA THR A 293 -16.32 0.50 -4.84
C THR A 293 -15.00 0.77 -4.14
N ILE A 294 -14.07 -0.19 -4.18
CA ILE A 294 -12.70 -0.02 -3.69
C ILE A 294 -11.83 0.46 -4.86
N ASP A 295 -11.17 1.58 -4.67
CA ASP A 295 -10.46 2.31 -5.72
C ASP A 295 -9.09 1.74 -6.00
N MET A 296 -8.38 1.29 -4.94
CA MET A 296 -6.99 0.86 -5.03
C MET A 296 -6.64 -0.18 -3.99
N ILE A 297 -5.49 -0.81 -4.20
CA ILE A 297 -4.86 -1.73 -3.24
C ILE A 297 -3.59 -1.06 -2.75
N ALA A 298 -3.44 -0.95 -1.43
CA ALA A 298 -2.23 -0.53 -0.76
C ALA A 298 -1.77 -1.65 0.18
N THR A 299 -0.48 -1.71 0.47
CA THR A 299 0.05 -2.87 1.21
C THR A 299 -0.12 -2.77 2.70
N ASP A 300 -0.23 -1.54 3.24
CA ASP A 300 -0.02 -1.29 4.67
C ASP A 300 1.28 -1.96 5.15
N HIS A 301 2.35 -1.77 4.37
CA HIS A 301 3.66 -2.29 4.72
C HIS A 301 4.16 -1.67 6.02
N ALA A 302 4.08 -2.44 7.10
CA ALA A 302 4.32 -2.00 8.48
C ALA A 302 5.36 -2.89 9.18
N PRO A 303 6.65 -2.75 8.83
CA PRO A 303 7.72 -3.59 9.35
C PRO A 303 7.96 -3.36 10.85
N HIS A 304 8.32 -4.46 11.52
CA HIS A 304 8.74 -4.53 12.91
C HIS A 304 9.94 -5.46 13.06
N SER A 305 10.71 -5.29 14.13
CA SER A 305 11.84 -6.18 14.42
C SER A 305 11.36 -7.61 14.73
N ALA A 306 12.26 -8.57 14.52
CA ALA A 306 11.99 -9.97 14.86
C ALA A 306 11.58 -10.15 16.34
N GLU A 307 12.22 -9.39 17.24
CA GLU A 307 11.88 -9.41 18.66
C GLU A 307 10.46 -8.93 18.95
N GLU A 308 10.00 -7.86 18.27
CA GLU A 308 8.65 -7.32 18.41
C GLU A 308 7.59 -8.26 17.86
N LYS A 309 7.93 -9.09 16.87
CA LYS A 309 7.01 -10.04 16.23
C LYS A 309 7.07 -11.46 16.82
N ALA A 310 8.08 -11.80 17.63
CA ALA A 310 8.24 -13.12 18.25
C ALA A 310 7.44 -13.31 19.55
N ARG A 311 6.46 -12.45 19.85
CA ARG A 311 5.74 -12.42 21.13
C ARG A 311 4.34 -13.05 21.06
N GLY A 312 4.05 -13.85 20.02
CA GLY A 312 2.73 -14.45 19.76
C GLY A 312 1.68 -13.43 19.36
N LEU A 313 0.43 -13.84 19.18
CA LEU A 313 -0.65 -12.94 18.72
C LEU A 313 -0.88 -11.79 19.70
N GLU A 314 -0.98 -12.05 21.00
CA GLU A 314 -1.37 -11.04 21.98
C GLU A 314 -0.33 -9.91 22.11
N LYS A 315 0.96 -10.26 22.22
CA LYS A 315 2.00 -9.32 22.64
C LYS A 315 2.86 -8.78 21.51
N SER A 316 2.77 -9.34 20.30
CA SER A 316 3.47 -8.82 19.14
C SER A 316 2.94 -7.43 18.74
N ALA A 317 3.79 -6.63 18.12
CA ALA A 317 3.38 -5.37 17.50
C ALA A 317 2.42 -5.62 16.34
N PHE A 318 1.49 -4.69 16.11
CA PHE A 318 0.62 -4.68 14.94
C PHE A 318 1.39 -4.28 13.69
N GLY A 319 1.27 -5.05 12.62
CA GLY A 319 1.87 -4.77 11.32
C GLY A 319 2.60 -5.97 10.73
N ILE A 320 2.59 -6.04 9.40
CA ILE A 320 3.26 -7.04 8.58
C ILE A 320 3.95 -6.36 7.39
N VAL A 321 4.83 -7.07 6.70
CA VAL A 321 5.44 -6.57 5.46
C VAL A 321 4.64 -7.03 4.25
N GLY A 322 4.49 -6.18 3.23
CA GLY A 322 3.61 -6.43 2.09
C GLY A 322 4.16 -6.02 0.72
N LEU A 323 5.12 -5.08 0.64
CA LEU A 323 5.58 -4.51 -0.64
C LEU A 323 6.07 -5.58 -1.62
N GLU A 324 6.86 -6.55 -1.16
CA GLU A 324 7.50 -7.56 -2.02
C GLU A 324 6.58 -8.74 -2.35
N THR A 325 5.43 -8.84 -1.69
CA THR A 325 4.49 -9.96 -1.87
C THR A 325 3.18 -9.55 -2.55
N ALA A 326 2.85 -8.26 -2.63
CA ALA A 326 1.55 -7.78 -3.10
C ALA A 326 1.22 -8.25 -4.52
N PHE A 327 2.07 -7.94 -5.51
CA PHE A 327 1.79 -8.32 -6.89
C PHE A 327 1.77 -9.84 -7.08
N PRO A 328 2.75 -10.64 -6.62
CA PRO A 328 2.71 -12.09 -6.78
C PRO A 328 1.46 -12.74 -6.17
N ILE A 329 1.05 -12.31 -4.99
CA ILE A 329 -0.18 -12.80 -4.33
C ILE A 329 -1.42 -12.44 -5.15
N LEU A 330 -1.58 -11.16 -5.51
CA LEU A 330 -2.76 -10.69 -6.24
C LEU A 330 -2.83 -11.28 -7.66
N TYR A 331 -1.69 -11.37 -8.34
CA TYR A 331 -1.63 -12.00 -9.65
C TYR A 331 -2.05 -13.47 -9.58
N THR A 332 -1.52 -14.22 -8.63
CA THR A 332 -1.82 -15.64 -8.46
C THR A 332 -3.29 -15.87 -8.11
N GLU A 333 -3.80 -15.16 -7.11
CA GLU A 333 -5.13 -15.40 -6.56
C GLU A 333 -6.26 -14.87 -7.45
N PHE A 334 -6.02 -13.80 -8.20
CA PHE A 334 -7.07 -13.14 -8.95
C PHE A 334 -6.88 -13.18 -10.46
N VAL A 335 -5.69 -12.90 -10.98
CA VAL A 335 -5.47 -12.82 -12.43
C VAL A 335 -5.29 -14.21 -13.02
N LYS A 336 -4.35 -14.99 -12.49
CA LYS A 336 -4.07 -16.33 -12.97
C LYS A 336 -5.25 -17.29 -12.77
N SER A 337 -6.03 -17.09 -11.72
CA SER A 337 -7.29 -17.83 -11.47
C SER A 337 -8.46 -17.39 -12.36
N GLY A 338 -8.33 -16.28 -13.09
CA GLY A 338 -9.39 -15.72 -13.95
C GLY A 338 -10.49 -14.95 -13.22
N ARG A 339 -10.32 -14.63 -11.92
CA ARG A 339 -11.29 -13.86 -11.13
C ARG A 339 -11.24 -12.35 -11.43
N MET A 340 -10.12 -11.85 -11.93
CA MET A 340 -9.90 -10.44 -12.27
C MET A 340 -9.04 -10.35 -13.54
N THR A 341 -9.25 -9.31 -14.33
CA THR A 341 -8.36 -9.03 -15.48
C THR A 341 -7.07 -8.38 -15.01
N LEU A 342 -6.01 -8.56 -15.78
CA LEU A 342 -4.72 -7.92 -15.49
C LEU A 342 -4.81 -6.38 -15.57
N GLU A 343 -5.65 -5.86 -16.49
CA GLU A 343 -5.95 -4.43 -16.62
C GLU A 343 -6.50 -3.87 -15.31
N ARG A 344 -7.46 -4.58 -14.69
CA ARG A 344 -8.03 -4.16 -13.41
C ARG A 344 -6.98 -4.14 -12.31
N LEU A 345 -6.10 -5.13 -12.25
CA LEU A 345 -5.00 -5.15 -11.29
C LEU A 345 -4.05 -3.96 -11.48
N VAL A 346 -3.71 -3.62 -12.72
CA VAL A 346 -2.88 -2.43 -13.03
C VAL A 346 -3.60 -1.14 -12.60
N ASP A 347 -4.90 -1.04 -12.80
CA ASP A 347 -5.67 0.11 -12.33
C ASP A 347 -5.61 0.24 -10.80
N LEU A 348 -5.78 -0.86 -10.08
CA LEU A 348 -5.78 -0.88 -8.61
C LEU A 348 -4.40 -0.59 -8.00
N MET A 349 -3.32 -0.99 -8.66
CA MET A 349 -1.96 -0.87 -8.11
C MET A 349 -1.15 0.29 -8.69
N SER A 350 -1.58 0.90 -9.81
CA SER A 350 -0.81 1.97 -10.45
C SER A 350 -1.67 3.17 -10.83
N ASN A 351 -2.67 3.00 -11.72
CA ASN A 351 -3.36 4.13 -12.35
C ASN A 351 -4.25 4.90 -11.37
N ASN A 352 -5.04 4.19 -10.57
CA ASN A 352 -5.99 4.82 -9.64
C ASN A 352 -5.30 5.53 -8.46
N PRO A 353 -4.31 4.92 -7.76
CA PRO A 353 -3.59 5.62 -6.69
C PRO A 353 -2.92 6.88 -7.23
N ARG A 354 -2.22 6.80 -8.36
CA ARG A 354 -1.58 7.98 -8.97
C ARG A 354 -2.58 9.08 -9.32
N ARG A 355 -3.71 8.72 -9.91
CA ARG A 355 -4.77 9.67 -10.27
C ARG A 355 -5.38 10.34 -9.05
N ARG A 356 -5.69 9.57 -8.00
CA ARG A 356 -6.32 10.09 -6.78
C ARG A 356 -5.42 11.04 -6.02
N PHE A 357 -4.16 10.70 -5.91
CA PHE A 357 -3.18 11.47 -5.15
C PHE A 357 -2.43 12.51 -5.99
N GLY A 358 -2.74 12.63 -7.29
CA GLY A 358 -2.10 13.61 -8.17
C GLY A 358 -0.60 13.35 -8.38
N ILE A 359 -0.18 12.09 -8.31
CA ILE A 359 1.23 11.68 -8.49
C ILE A 359 1.55 11.64 -9.97
N THR A 360 2.19 12.71 -10.45
CA THR A 360 2.54 12.92 -11.87
C THR A 360 4.02 12.70 -12.18
N SER A 361 4.82 12.28 -11.19
CA SER A 361 6.23 11.92 -11.40
C SER A 361 6.37 10.81 -12.44
N ASP A 362 7.58 10.59 -12.91
CA ASP A 362 7.90 9.49 -13.81
C ASP A 362 7.28 8.18 -13.28
N VAL A 363 6.42 7.59 -14.11
CA VAL A 363 5.74 6.33 -13.73
C VAL A 363 6.74 5.20 -13.70
N GLY A 364 7.80 5.24 -14.51
CA GLY A 364 8.71 4.13 -14.69
C GLY A 364 8.01 2.87 -15.21
N PHE A 365 8.67 1.75 -15.10
CA PHE A 365 8.08 0.45 -15.45
C PHE A 365 8.69 -0.68 -14.64
N THR A 366 7.98 -1.79 -14.56
CA THR A 366 8.44 -3.03 -13.92
C THR A 366 8.24 -4.23 -14.83
N VAL A 367 9.14 -5.20 -14.75
CA VAL A 367 9.20 -6.36 -15.63
C VAL A 367 9.08 -7.64 -14.82
N TRP A 368 8.17 -8.51 -15.23
CA TRP A 368 7.79 -9.70 -14.47
C TRP A 368 7.89 -10.98 -15.30
N ASN A 369 8.39 -12.05 -14.69
CA ASN A 369 8.21 -13.41 -15.18
C ASN A 369 7.00 -14.04 -14.50
N VAL A 370 5.84 -13.95 -15.14
CA VAL A 370 4.58 -14.45 -14.57
C VAL A 370 4.36 -15.94 -14.75
N GLU A 371 5.27 -16.63 -15.43
CA GLU A 371 5.27 -18.09 -15.53
C GLU A 371 6.14 -18.75 -14.45
N LYS A 372 7.00 -17.96 -13.79
CA LYS A 372 7.85 -18.45 -12.71
C LYS A 372 7.00 -18.65 -11.46
N GLU A 373 6.96 -19.89 -10.98
CA GLU A 373 6.40 -20.24 -9.68
C GLU A 373 7.54 -20.34 -8.65
N TYR A 374 7.30 -19.79 -7.45
CA TYR A 374 8.24 -19.88 -6.34
C TYR A 374 7.48 -19.85 -5.00
N SER A 375 8.15 -20.18 -3.91
CA SER A 375 7.62 -20.02 -2.55
C SER A 375 8.13 -18.72 -1.96
N ILE A 376 7.26 -17.97 -1.29
CA ILE A 376 7.65 -16.75 -0.59
C ILE A 376 8.57 -17.13 0.58
N ASP A 377 9.79 -16.59 0.55
CA ASP A 377 10.79 -16.71 1.61
C ASP A 377 11.10 -15.32 2.18
N PRO A 378 10.68 -15.01 3.42
CA PRO A 378 10.96 -13.72 4.02
C PRO A 378 12.45 -13.41 4.22
N GLU A 379 13.31 -14.42 4.28
CA GLU A 379 14.76 -14.22 4.42
C GLU A 379 15.39 -13.58 3.17
N GLU A 380 14.74 -13.70 2.02
CA GLU A 380 15.16 -13.06 0.77
C GLU A 380 14.68 -11.61 0.63
N PHE A 381 13.87 -11.08 1.56
CA PHE A 381 13.31 -9.74 1.42
C PHE A 381 14.37 -8.64 1.60
N ALA A 382 14.22 -7.57 0.83
CA ALA A 382 15.03 -6.36 0.94
C ALA A 382 14.62 -5.47 2.13
N THR A 383 13.35 -5.53 2.57
CA THR A 383 12.89 -4.88 3.81
C THR A 383 13.58 -5.48 5.03
N LEU A 384 13.75 -4.70 6.10
CA LEU A 384 14.28 -5.21 7.37
C LEU A 384 13.28 -6.12 8.11
N GLY A 385 11.99 -5.90 7.90
CA GLY A 385 10.94 -6.74 8.46
C GLY A 385 10.85 -8.12 7.79
N ARG A 386 10.46 -9.14 8.57
CA ARG A 386 10.31 -10.53 8.10
C ARG A 386 8.91 -11.09 8.31
N ALA A 387 8.07 -10.39 9.07
CA ALA A 387 6.76 -10.90 9.45
C ALA A 387 5.75 -10.78 8.30
N THR A 388 5.42 -11.88 7.69
CA THR A 388 4.36 -12.00 6.68
C THR A 388 3.58 -13.31 6.88
N PRO A 389 2.23 -13.29 6.81
CA PRO A 389 1.43 -14.52 6.87
C PRO A 389 1.53 -15.36 5.58
N PHE A 390 2.24 -14.86 4.58
CA PHE A 390 2.40 -15.53 3.27
C PHE A 390 3.68 -16.34 3.14
N GLU A 391 4.48 -16.48 4.21
CA GLU A 391 5.67 -17.32 4.23
C GLU A 391 5.36 -18.75 3.75
N GLY A 392 6.18 -19.27 2.82
CA GLY A 392 6.02 -20.59 2.22
C GLY A 392 4.88 -20.71 1.19
N ARG A 393 4.07 -19.67 0.98
CA ARG A 393 2.99 -19.69 -0.02
C ARG A 393 3.58 -19.71 -1.42
N ARG A 394 3.05 -20.61 -2.27
CA ARG A 394 3.44 -20.70 -3.68
C ARG A 394 2.71 -19.62 -4.48
N VAL A 395 3.47 -18.85 -5.23
CA VAL A 395 2.99 -17.74 -6.04
C VAL A 395 3.63 -17.71 -7.41
N PHE A 396 3.01 -16.98 -8.34
CA PHE A 396 3.55 -16.69 -9.67
C PHE A 396 3.85 -15.20 -9.79
N GLY A 397 4.88 -14.86 -10.54
CA GLY A 397 5.24 -13.47 -10.79
C GLY A 397 6.51 -13.05 -10.04
N GLU A 398 7.66 -13.44 -10.59
CA GLU A 398 8.98 -13.00 -10.13
C GLU A 398 9.33 -11.66 -10.78
N ASN A 399 9.68 -10.65 -9.99
CA ASN A 399 10.16 -9.38 -10.53
C ASN A 399 11.57 -9.54 -11.10
N LEU A 400 11.73 -9.20 -12.36
CA LEU A 400 13.02 -9.26 -13.06
C LEU A 400 13.74 -7.92 -13.05
N LEU A 401 12.98 -6.81 -13.05
CA LEU A 401 13.52 -5.47 -13.19
C LEU A 401 12.49 -4.41 -12.78
N THR A 402 12.95 -3.36 -12.12
CA THR A 402 12.20 -2.13 -11.92
C THR A 402 13.05 -0.93 -12.35
N VAL A 403 12.45 -0.05 -13.15
CA VAL A 403 13.09 1.17 -13.65
C VAL A 403 12.29 2.38 -13.18
N TYR A 404 13.00 3.34 -12.58
CA TYR A 404 12.44 4.62 -12.18
C TYR A 404 13.36 5.77 -12.61
N ASN A 405 12.79 6.83 -13.19
CA ASN A 405 13.51 8.01 -13.67
C ASN A 405 14.72 7.65 -14.56
N GLY A 406 14.51 6.69 -15.48
CA GLY A 406 15.54 6.22 -16.42
C GLY A 406 16.65 5.38 -15.79
N SER A 407 16.60 5.08 -14.50
CA SER A 407 17.58 4.26 -13.79
C SER A 407 16.99 2.92 -13.38
N VAL A 408 17.79 1.87 -13.46
CA VAL A 408 17.45 0.57 -12.86
C VAL A 408 17.56 0.73 -11.35
N VAL A 409 16.44 0.49 -10.63
CA VAL A 409 16.38 0.59 -9.17
C VAL A 409 16.27 -0.78 -8.50
N TYR A 410 15.95 -1.80 -9.29
CA TYR A 410 16.02 -3.21 -8.92
C TYR A 410 16.30 -4.07 -10.16
N SER A 411 17.15 -5.08 -10.02
CA SER A 411 17.39 -6.11 -11.00
C SER A 411 17.71 -7.43 -10.32
N ILE A 412 17.07 -8.51 -10.73
CA ILE A 412 17.32 -9.87 -10.20
C ILE A 412 18.77 -10.33 -10.43
N ASN A 413 19.45 -9.81 -11.44
CA ASN A 413 20.84 -10.19 -11.77
C ASN A 413 21.89 -9.41 -10.97
N GLU A 414 21.50 -8.43 -10.13
CA GLU A 414 22.42 -7.69 -9.27
C GLU A 414 22.54 -8.29 -7.86
N GLU A 415 21.78 -9.35 -7.58
CA GLU A 415 21.80 -10.07 -6.29
C GLU A 415 22.80 -11.26 -6.29
N GLU A 416 23.53 -11.52 -7.40
CA GLU A 416 24.68 -12.43 -7.48
C GLU A 416 26.00 -11.63 -7.32
#